data_26f611a76ca9c5b02783f4c235347d48
#
_entry.id   26f611a76ca9c5b02783f4c235347d48
#
_cell.length_a   1.000
_cell.length_b   1.000
_cell.length_c   1.000
_cell.angle_alpha   90.00
_cell.angle_beta   90.00
_cell.angle_gamma   90.00
#
_symmetry.space_group_name_H-M   'P 1'
#
loop_
_entity.id
_entity.type
_entity.pdbx_description
1 polymer ?
#
loop_
_entity_poly.entity_id
_entity_poly.type
_entity_poly.pdbx_seq_one_letter_code
_entity_poly.pdbx_strand_id
1 'polypeptide(L)'
;MIYESTVYPGVTEEECLPVVERVSGLKFNVDFFAGYSPERINPGDKEHTVEKIKKVTSGSTPEIAELVDELYNSVLVNGTHRAPSIKIAEASKIIENSQRDVNIAFMNELAKIFNAMGIDTHDAIEAAASKWNFIKLNPGLVGGHCISVDPYYLIQKAQVYGVLPRIMFAARRLNDGMGAYVANQTIKCMNKKGAVSYTHLTLPTTSRV
;
A
#
# COMPACT_ATOMS: atom_id res chain seq x y z
N MET A 1 -24.24 7.03 -4.78
CA MET A 1 -22.99 6.60 -5.46
C MET A 1 -22.05 6.04 -4.40
N ILE A 2 -21.31 4.97 -4.70
CA ILE A 2 -20.31 4.42 -3.75
C ILE A 2 -18.96 4.40 -4.46
N TYR A 3 -17.94 4.99 -3.80
CA TYR A 3 -16.57 4.99 -4.28
C TYR A 3 -15.78 3.91 -3.54
N GLU A 4 -14.89 3.20 -4.26
CA GLU A 4 -14.10 2.11 -3.68
C GLU A 4 -12.58 2.26 -3.92
N SER A 5 -12.18 3.14 -4.84
CA SER A 5 -10.77 3.37 -5.16
C SER A 5 -9.98 3.92 -3.98
N THR A 6 -8.73 3.49 -3.83
CA THR A 6 -7.81 4.06 -2.84
C THR A 6 -7.45 5.49 -3.21
N VAL A 7 -7.67 6.40 -2.27
CA VAL A 7 -7.45 7.84 -2.42
C VAL A 7 -6.91 8.44 -1.12
N TYR A 8 -6.39 9.67 -1.15
CA TYR A 8 -6.09 10.40 0.08
C TYR A 8 -7.37 10.91 0.76
N PRO A 9 -7.34 11.16 2.08
CA PRO A 9 -8.52 11.63 2.80
C PRO A 9 -9.06 12.96 2.25
N GLY A 10 -10.35 12.96 1.89
CA GLY A 10 -11.07 14.10 1.36
C GLY A 10 -11.31 14.08 -0.15
N VAL A 11 -10.71 13.16 -0.91
CA VAL A 11 -10.87 13.14 -2.38
C VAL A 11 -12.33 13.01 -2.79
N THR A 12 -13.08 12.11 -2.18
CA THR A 12 -14.48 11.92 -2.54
C THR A 12 -15.26 13.22 -2.39
N GLU A 13 -15.16 13.87 -1.24
CA GLU A 13 -15.97 15.06 -0.92
C GLU A 13 -15.40 16.35 -1.54
N GLU A 14 -14.08 16.49 -1.64
CA GLU A 14 -13.43 17.73 -2.08
C GLU A 14 -13.20 17.79 -3.60
N GLU A 15 -13.05 16.63 -4.26
CA GLU A 15 -12.72 16.55 -5.68
C GLU A 15 -13.83 15.88 -6.51
N CYS A 16 -14.29 14.69 -6.11
CA CYS A 16 -15.21 13.90 -6.94
C CYS A 16 -16.63 14.48 -6.94
N LEU A 17 -17.20 14.73 -5.78
CA LEU A 17 -18.59 15.18 -5.68
C LEU A 17 -18.84 16.55 -6.30
N PRO A 18 -17.95 17.56 -6.20
CA PRO A 18 -18.10 18.82 -6.92
C PRO A 18 -18.13 18.66 -8.44
N VAL A 19 -17.41 17.69 -8.98
CA VAL A 19 -17.48 17.38 -10.43
C VAL A 19 -18.83 16.80 -10.80
N VAL A 20 -19.37 15.88 -9.98
CA VAL A 20 -20.70 15.30 -10.20
C VAL A 20 -21.78 16.38 -10.17
N GLU A 21 -21.77 17.26 -9.17
CA GLU A 21 -22.71 18.40 -9.10
C GLU A 21 -22.65 19.27 -10.34
N ARG A 22 -21.44 19.68 -10.74
CA ARG A 22 -21.23 20.54 -11.90
C ARG A 22 -21.73 19.94 -13.20
N VAL A 23 -21.50 18.62 -13.40
CA VAL A 23 -21.83 17.95 -14.66
C VAL A 23 -23.31 17.53 -14.70
N SER A 24 -23.87 17.08 -13.58
CA SER A 24 -25.26 16.60 -13.51
C SER A 24 -26.27 17.71 -13.26
N GLY A 25 -25.86 18.83 -12.66
CA GLY A 25 -26.77 19.85 -12.14
C GLY A 25 -27.50 19.43 -10.84
N LEU A 26 -27.23 18.24 -10.32
CA LEU A 26 -27.81 17.73 -9.08
C LEU A 26 -27.03 18.25 -7.87
N LYS A 27 -27.71 18.31 -6.72
CA LYS A 27 -27.16 18.85 -5.47
C LYS A 27 -26.81 17.72 -4.49
N PHE A 28 -25.56 17.70 -4.03
CA PHE A 28 -25.08 16.71 -3.08
C PHE A 28 -25.83 16.79 -1.73
N ASN A 29 -26.12 15.63 -1.15
CA ASN A 29 -26.93 15.44 0.05
C ASN A 29 -28.39 15.98 -0.05
N VAL A 30 -28.87 16.25 -1.26
CA VAL A 30 -30.26 16.61 -1.55
C VAL A 30 -30.81 15.70 -2.64
N ASP A 31 -30.22 15.75 -3.84
CA ASP A 31 -30.69 14.98 -5.01
C ASP A 31 -29.90 13.68 -5.18
N PHE A 32 -28.68 13.62 -4.67
CA PHE A 32 -27.87 12.41 -4.63
C PHE A 32 -27.00 12.36 -3.37
N PHE A 33 -26.57 11.15 -3.03
CA PHE A 33 -25.78 10.85 -1.84
C PHE A 33 -24.55 10.02 -2.20
N ALA A 34 -23.55 10.03 -1.32
CA ALA A 34 -22.31 9.30 -1.51
C ALA A 34 -21.99 8.37 -0.34
N GLY A 35 -21.35 7.25 -0.68
CA GLY A 35 -20.70 6.35 0.25
C GLY A 35 -19.29 6.06 -0.19
N TYR A 36 -18.49 5.52 0.72
CA TYR A 36 -17.15 5.08 0.44
C TYR A 36 -16.84 3.78 1.18
N SER A 37 -16.24 2.82 0.46
CA SER A 37 -15.83 1.54 1.00
C SER A 37 -14.56 1.08 0.31
N PRO A 38 -13.37 1.25 0.91
CA PRO A 38 -12.10 0.97 0.27
C PRO A 38 -11.93 -0.50 -0.09
N GLU A 39 -11.22 -0.75 -1.19
CA GLU A 39 -10.81 -2.09 -1.57
C GLU A 39 -9.69 -2.60 -0.65
N ARG A 40 -9.87 -3.80 -0.08
CA ARG A 40 -8.94 -4.42 0.88
C ARG A 40 -8.48 -5.81 0.45
N ILE A 41 -8.82 -6.25 -0.78
CA ILE A 41 -8.40 -7.55 -1.30
C ILE A 41 -6.93 -7.50 -1.72
N ASN A 42 -6.19 -8.55 -1.38
CA ASN A 42 -4.86 -8.77 -1.91
C ASN A 42 -4.98 -9.67 -3.14
N PRO A 43 -4.58 -9.22 -4.35
CA PRO A 43 -4.61 -10.07 -5.54
C PRO A 43 -3.87 -11.38 -5.31
N GLY A 44 -4.54 -12.50 -5.60
CA GLY A 44 -3.98 -13.84 -5.43
C GLY A 44 -4.17 -14.47 -4.04
N ASP A 45 -4.71 -13.74 -3.07
CA ASP A 45 -5.09 -14.31 -1.76
C ASP A 45 -6.39 -15.13 -1.90
N LYS A 46 -6.29 -16.43 -1.64
CA LYS A 46 -7.43 -17.35 -1.73
C LYS A 46 -8.17 -17.53 -0.41
N GLU A 47 -7.59 -17.08 0.69
CA GLU A 47 -8.18 -17.19 2.03
C GLU A 47 -9.03 -15.98 2.37
N HIS A 48 -8.54 -14.77 2.03
CA HIS A 48 -9.19 -13.50 2.30
C HIS A 48 -9.95 -12.99 1.06
N THR A 49 -10.96 -13.75 0.64
CA THR A 49 -11.84 -13.38 -0.47
C THR A 49 -12.75 -12.20 -0.09
N VAL A 50 -13.39 -11.57 -1.10
CA VAL A 50 -14.32 -10.46 -0.88
C VAL A 50 -15.32 -10.76 0.24
N GLU A 51 -15.90 -11.96 0.24
CA GLU A 51 -16.92 -12.37 1.21
C GLU A 51 -16.37 -12.50 2.65
N LYS A 52 -15.08 -12.82 2.77
CA LYS A 52 -14.42 -13.11 4.06
C LYS A 52 -13.66 -11.93 4.66
N ILE A 53 -13.40 -10.88 3.91
CA ILE A 53 -12.76 -9.68 4.47
C ILE A 53 -13.78 -8.84 5.23
N LYS A 54 -13.33 -8.17 6.28
CA LYS A 54 -14.13 -7.13 6.93
C LYS A 54 -13.95 -5.82 6.18
N LYS A 55 -14.98 -5.32 5.50
CA LYS A 55 -14.91 -4.05 4.78
C LYS A 55 -15.18 -2.86 5.71
N VAL A 56 -14.53 -1.74 5.38
CA VAL A 56 -14.87 -0.44 5.98
C VAL A 56 -15.96 0.18 5.12
N THR A 57 -17.00 0.72 5.74
CA THR A 57 -18.13 1.38 5.09
C THR A 57 -18.31 2.79 5.65
N SER A 58 -18.84 3.70 4.86
CA SER A 58 -19.17 5.05 5.28
C SER A 58 -20.18 5.68 4.34
N GLY A 59 -20.84 6.74 4.79
CA GLY A 59 -21.81 7.49 4.00
C GLY A 59 -21.78 8.98 4.30
N SER A 60 -22.35 9.75 3.39
CA SER A 60 -22.40 11.22 3.46
C SER A 60 -23.40 11.75 4.50
N THR A 61 -24.35 10.91 4.90
CA THR A 61 -25.24 11.15 6.04
C THR A 61 -25.36 9.87 6.90
N PRO A 62 -25.85 9.94 8.14
CA PRO A 62 -26.04 8.75 8.97
C PRO A 62 -26.91 7.67 8.31
N GLU A 63 -27.99 8.07 7.64
CA GLU A 63 -28.92 7.18 6.94
C GLU A 63 -28.25 6.50 5.75
N ILE A 64 -27.46 7.25 5.00
CA ILE A 64 -26.70 6.71 3.86
C ILE A 64 -25.58 5.79 4.35
N ALA A 65 -24.93 6.13 5.47
CA ALA A 65 -23.92 5.25 6.05
C ALA A 65 -24.52 3.90 6.48
N GLU A 66 -25.74 3.91 7.03
CA GLU A 66 -26.47 2.70 7.38
C GLU A 66 -26.86 1.90 6.13
N LEU A 67 -27.42 2.53 5.13
CA LEU A 67 -27.77 1.88 3.85
C LEU A 67 -26.56 1.24 3.17
N VAL A 68 -25.41 1.93 3.11
CA VAL A 68 -24.17 1.39 2.55
C VAL A 68 -23.69 0.21 3.39
N ASP A 69 -23.76 0.31 4.70
CA ASP A 69 -23.35 -0.74 5.62
C ASP A 69 -24.21 -2.00 5.45
N GLU A 70 -25.53 -1.86 5.39
CA GLU A 70 -26.49 -2.95 5.13
C GLU A 70 -26.22 -3.62 3.78
N LEU A 71 -25.97 -2.83 2.73
CA LEU A 71 -25.66 -3.35 1.40
C LEU A 71 -24.43 -4.28 1.45
N TYR A 72 -23.34 -3.84 2.05
CA TYR A 72 -22.13 -4.69 2.15
C TYR A 72 -22.33 -5.86 3.11
N ASN A 73 -23.02 -5.69 4.23
CA ASN A 73 -23.32 -6.79 5.15
C ASN A 73 -24.18 -7.88 4.52
N SER A 74 -24.98 -7.57 3.50
CA SER A 74 -25.78 -8.57 2.79
C SER A 74 -24.95 -9.60 2.01
N VAL A 75 -23.69 -9.29 1.72
CA VAL A 75 -22.77 -10.15 0.92
C VAL A 75 -21.52 -10.59 1.68
N LEU A 76 -21.22 -9.97 2.83
CA LEU A 76 -20.00 -10.23 3.60
C LEU A 76 -20.29 -11.14 4.79
N VAL A 77 -19.50 -12.21 4.92
CA VAL A 77 -19.61 -13.16 6.05
C VAL A 77 -19.05 -12.56 7.34
N ASN A 78 -17.96 -11.81 7.25
CA ASN A 78 -17.27 -11.23 8.42
C ASN A 78 -17.70 -9.80 8.74
N GLY A 79 -18.78 -9.33 8.09
CA GLY A 79 -19.40 -8.04 8.34
C GLY A 79 -18.54 -6.85 7.94
N THR A 80 -18.94 -5.70 8.43
CA THR A 80 -18.36 -4.40 8.11
C THR A 80 -17.81 -3.70 9.36
N HIS A 81 -17.08 -2.62 9.14
CA HIS A 81 -16.74 -1.60 10.11
C HIS A 81 -17.24 -0.25 9.59
N ARG A 82 -18.31 0.26 10.17
CA ARG A 82 -18.85 1.56 9.80
C ARG A 82 -17.98 2.69 10.35
N ALA A 83 -17.29 3.38 9.46
CA ALA A 83 -16.49 4.55 9.80
C ALA A 83 -17.38 5.78 10.01
N PRO A 84 -17.00 6.70 10.92
CA PRO A 84 -17.80 7.89 11.24
C PRO A 84 -17.99 8.87 10.06
N SER A 85 -17.12 8.84 9.05
CA SER A 85 -17.21 9.69 7.86
C SER A 85 -16.48 9.06 6.67
N ILE A 86 -16.77 9.54 5.46
CA ILE A 86 -16.08 9.17 4.22
C ILE A 86 -14.58 9.44 4.38
N LYS A 87 -14.19 10.60 4.85
CA LYS A 87 -12.78 11.00 5.05
C LYS A 87 -12.03 10.06 6.01
N ILE A 88 -12.67 9.54 7.05
CA ILE A 88 -12.08 8.55 7.97
C ILE A 88 -11.92 7.20 7.28
N ALA A 89 -12.90 6.78 6.49
CA ALA A 89 -12.80 5.54 5.72
C ALA A 89 -11.69 5.58 4.68
N GLU A 90 -11.53 6.71 3.96
CA GLU A 90 -10.40 6.96 3.06
C GLU A 90 -9.06 6.91 3.82
N ALA A 91 -8.97 7.57 4.98
CA ALA A 91 -7.77 7.57 5.82
C ALA A 91 -7.36 6.17 6.28
N SER A 92 -8.32 5.30 6.61
CA SER A 92 -8.05 3.95 7.08
C SER A 92 -7.24 3.13 6.06
N LYS A 93 -7.60 3.21 4.79
CA LYS A 93 -6.92 2.50 3.72
C LYS A 93 -5.48 2.98 3.51
N ILE A 94 -5.29 4.29 3.53
CA ILE A 94 -3.95 4.89 3.40
C ILE A 94 -3.05 4.52 4.58
N ILE A 95 -3.60 4.47 5.80
CA ILE A 95 -2.85 4.05 7.00
C ILE A 95 -2.35 2.61 6.84
N GLU A 96 -3.20 1.68 6.39
CA GLU A 96 -2.82 0.27 6.20
C GLU A 96 -1.61 0.11 5.28
N ASN A 97 -1.64 0.77 4.13
CA ASN A 97 -0.58 0.68 3.13
C ASN A 97 0.68 1.45 3.54
N SER A 98 0.53 2.63 4.13
CA SER A 98 1.66 3.43 4.63
C SER A 98 2.38 2.75 5.80
N GLN A 99 1.65 2.13 6.72
CA GLN A 99 2.24 1.37 7.83
C GLN A 99 3.07 0.20 7.29
N ARG A 100 2.55 -0.54 6.30
CA ARG A 100 3.28 -1.65 5.69
C ARG A 100 4.55 -1.18 5.00
N ASP A 101 4.47 -0.09 4.24
CA ASP A 101 5.63 0.50 3.56
C ASP A 101 6.74 0.95 4.54
N VAL A 102 6.37 1.65 5.61
CA VAL A 102 7.30 2.09 6.66
C VAL A 102 7.94 0.90 7.37
N ASN A 103 7.16 -0.12 7.69
CA ASN A 103 7.67 -1.31 8.36
C ASN A 103 8.63 -2.12 7.47
N ILE A 104 8.34 -2.24 6.17
CA ILE A 104 9.26 -2.87 5.22
C ILE A 104 10.53 -2.04 5.08
N ALA A 105 10.43 -0.71 5.03
CA ALA A 105 11.59 0.17 4.99
C ALA A 105 12.49 -0.05 6.20
N PHE A 106 11.93 -0.17 7.39
CA PHE A 106 12.69 -0.48 8.60
C PHE A 106 13.45 -1.81 8.47
N MET A 107 12.79 -2.89 7.98
CA MET A 107 13.46 -4.17 7.75
C MET A 107 14.57 -4.07 6.68
N ASN A 108 14.34 -3.30 5.63
CA ASN A 108 15.34 -3.04 4.59
C ASN A 108 16.55 -2.28 5.14
N GLU A 109 16.34 -1.32 6.03
CA GLU A 109 17.43 -0.61 6.70
C GLU A 109 18.26 -1.55 7.59
N LEU A 110 17.59 -2.39 8.38
CA LEU A 110 18.25 -3.42 9.18
C LEU A 110 19.08 -4.37 8.31
N ALA A 111 18.56 -4.80 7.17
CA ALA A 111 19.31 -5.66 6.25
C ALA A 111 20.61 -5.00 5.73
N LYS A 112 20.57 -3.68 5.46
CA LYS A 112 21.76 -2.93 5.05
C LYS A 112 22.78 -2.79 6.19
N ILE A 113 22.31 -2.52 7.40
CA ILE A 113 23.12 -2.39 8.61
C ILE A 113 23.79 -3.74 8.92
N PHE A 114 23.02 -4.81 9.01
CA PHE A 114 23.49 -6.14 9.38
C PHE A 114 24.44 -6.73 8.33
N ASN A 115 24.16 -6.50 7.05
CA ASN A 115 25.09 -6.87 5.99
C ASN A 115 26.46 -6.15 6.16
N ALA A 116 26.47 -4.89 6.55
CA ALA A 116 27.71 -4.16 6.81
C ALA A 116 28.45 -4.68 8.06
N MET A 117 27.70 -5.21 9.04
CA MET A 117 28.25 -5.79 10.27
C MET A 117 28.61 -7.27 10.15
N GLY A 118 28.31 -7.93 9.01
CA GLY A 118 28.51 -9.37 8.84
C GLY A 118 27.54 -10.23 9.64
N ILE A 119 26.38 -9.69 10.00
CA ILE A 119 25.30 -10.39 10.73
C ILE A 119 24.28 -10.91 9.71
N ASP A 120 23.82 -12.15 9.90
CA ASP A 120 22.69 -12.67 9.11
C ASP A 120 21.39 -11.98 9.56
N THR A 121 20.76 -11.30 8.61
CA THR A 121 19.54 -10.53 8.88
C THR A 121 18.35 -11.43 9.20
N HIS A 122 18.28 -12.59 8.55
CA HIS A 122 17.19 -13.54 8.79
C HIS A 122 17.25 -14.12 10.19
N ASP A 123 18.42 -14.59 10.61
CA ASP A 123 18.64 -15.11 11.96
C ASP A 123 18.34 -14.07 13.04
N ALA A 124 18.73 -12.81 12.80
CA ALA A 124 18.43 -11.72 13.73
C ALA A 124 16.93 -11.45 13.85
N ILE A 125 16.20 -11.48 12.72
CA ILE A 125 14.73 -11.31 12.71
C ILE A 125 14.05 -12.49 13.40
N GLU A 126 14.49 -13.74 13.15
CA GLU A 126 13.93 -14.93 13.81
C GLU A 126 14.14 -14.86 15.34
N ALA A 127 15.34 -14.46 15.77
CA ALA A 127 15.61 -14.27 17.20
C ALA A 127 14.70 -13.19 17.81
N ALA A 128 14.51 -12.06 17.13
CA ALA A 128 13.59 -11.01 17.58
C ALA A 128 12.13 -11.47 17.60
N ALA A 129 11.73 -12.31 16.63
CA ALA A 129 10.38 -12.85 16.50
C ALA A 129 10.03 -13.85 17.61
N SER A 130 10.98 -14.30 18.40
CA SER A 130 10.71 -15.09 19.61
C SER A 130 9.93 -14.30 20.69
N LYS A 131 9.91 -12.97 20.58
CA LYS A 131 9.12 -12.12 21.48
C LYS A 131 7.68 -12.03 20.99
N TRP A 132 6.74 -12.30 21.87
CA TRP A 132 5.29 -12.42 21.57
C TRP A 132 4.64 -11.21 20.87
N ASN A 133 5.16 -10.00 21.09
CA ASN A 133 4.62 -8.77 20.51
C ASN A 133 5.48 -8.19 19.37
N PHE A 134 6.41 -8.97 18.85
CA PHE A 134 7.20 -8.54 17.67
C PHE A 134 6.39 -8.72 16.40
N ILE A 135 6.31 -7.68 15.59
CA ILE A 135 5.66 -7.72 14.28
C ILE A 135 6.69 -8.22 13.27
N LYS A 136 6.61 -9.50 12.94
CA LYS A 136 7.57 -10.15 12.03
C LYS A 136 7.30 -9.73 10.60
N LEU A 137 8.25 -9.01 10.02
CA LEU A 137 8.32 -8.67 8.62
C LEU A 137 9.73 -8.98 8.10
N ASN A 138 9.87 -9.14 6.79
CA ASN A 138 11.14 -9.41 6.16
C ASN A 138 11.57 -8.26 5.26
N PRO A 139 12.89 -8.07 5.05
CA PRO A 139 13.40 -7.18 4.02
C PRO A 139 12.91 -7.65 2.64
N GLY A 140 12.70 -6.70 1.73
CA GLY A 140 12.29 -7.04 0.38
C GLY A 140 12.09 -5.84 -0.52
N LEU A 141 11.91 -6.11 -1.79
CA LEU A 141 11.52 -5.08 -2.75
C LEU A 141 10.05 -4.73 -2.56
N VAL A 142 9.77 -3.45 -2.45
CA VAL A 142 8.41 -2.95 -2.43
C VAL A 142 8.00 -2.65 -3.88
N GLY A 143 7.09 -3.46 -4.38
CA GLY A 143 6.56 -3.35 -5.72
C GLY A 143 5.04 -3.40 -5.73
N GLY A 144 4.47 -3.42 -6.94
CA GLY A 144 3.03 -3.39 -7.13
C GLY A 144 2.45 -1.98 -7.04
N HIS A 145 1.14 -1.88 -7.26
CA HIS A 145 0.47 -0.59 -7.41
C HIS A 145 0.14 0.07 -6.06
N CYS A 146 -0.19 -0.72 -5.02
CA CYS A 146 -0.72 -0.15 -3.77
C CYS A 146 0.40 0.35 -2.84
N ILE A 147 1.32 -0.52 -2.40
CA ILE A 147 2.29 -0.15 -1.35
C ILE A 147 3.32 0.87 -1.85
N SER A 148 3.69 0.82 -3.13
CA SER A 148 4.66 1.75 -3.70
C SER A 148 4.07 3.13 -4.06
N VAL A 149 2.76 3.25 -4.23
CA VAL A 149 2.09 4.47 -4.73
C VAL A 149 1.25 5.17 -3.67
N ASP A 150 0.43 4.43 -2.93
CA ASP A 150 -0.53 5.02 -2.00
C ASP A 150 0.10 5.92 -0.92
N PRO A 151 1.29 5.62 -0.35
CA PRO A 151 1.91 6.53 0.60
C PRO A 151 2.18 7.92 0.03
N TYR A 152 2.44 8.04 -1.28
CA TYR A 152 2.66 9.33 -1.93
C TYR A 152 1.39 10.20 -1.93
N TYR A 153 0.20 9.60 -1.99
CA TYR A 153 -1.04 10.35 -1.89
C TYR A 153 -1.17 11.08 -0.54
N LEU A 154 -0.85 10.38 0.55
CA LEU A 154 -0.87 10.99 1.88
C LEU A 154 0.28 11.99 2.06
N ILE A 155 1.46 11.71 1.51
CA ILE A 155 2.62 12.61 1.52
C ILE A 155 2.23 13.93 0.85
N GLN A 156 1.65 13.88 -0.34
CA GLN A 156 1.21 15.07 -1.08
C GLN A 156 0.14 15.85 -0.30
N LYS A 157 -0.87 15.15 0.20
CA LYS A 157 -1.94 15.80 0.97
C LYS A 157 -1.41 16.46 2.24
N ALA A 158 -0.49 15.82 2.96
CA ALA A 158 0.14 16.39 4.15
C ALA A 158 0.87 17.70 3.84
N GLN A 159 1.58 17.76 2.72
CA GLN A 159 2.29 18.98 2.30
C GLN A 159 1.32 20.14 2.02
N VAL A 160 0.14 19.87 1.45
CA VAL A 160 -0.91 20.90 1.26
C VAL A 160 -1.34 21.51 2.60
N TYR A 161 -1.32 20.71 3.67
CA TYR A 161 -1.61 21.18 5.04
C TYR A 161 -0.38 21.69 5.79
N GLY A 162 0.76 21.88 5.11
CA GLY A 162 1.99 22.37 5.72
C GLY A 162 2.72 21.38 6.61
N VAL A 163 2.35 20.11 6.57
CA VAL A 163 2.99 19.04 7.34
C VAL A 163 4.02 18.30 6.49
N LEU A 164 5.27 18.23 6.95
CA LEU A 164 6.31 17.42 6.31
C LEU A 164 6.31 15.99 6.88
N PRO A 165 5.85 14.97 6.15
CA PRO A 165 5.76 13.59 6.63
C PRO A 165 7.11 12.88 6.55
N ARG A 166 8.04 13.21 7.44
CA ARG A 166 9.45 12.80 7.41
C ARG A 166 9.65 11.29 7.39
N ILE A 167 8.90 10.55 8.20
CA ILE A 167 9.01 9.07 8.29
C ILE A 167 8.61 8.44 6.97
N MET A 168 7.50 8.87 6.38
CA MET A 168 7.01 8.32 5.12
C MET A 168 7.97 8.65 3.95
N PHE A 169 8.52 9.85 3.91
CA PHE A 169 9.54 10.22 2.93
C PHE A 169 10.80 9.36 3.06
N ALA A 170 11.29 9.17 4.28
CA ALA A 170 12.48 8.36 4.52
C ALA A 170 12.23 6.91 4.11
N ALA A 171 11.07 6.35 4.46
CA ALA A 171 10.68 4.99 4.10
C ALA A 171 10.60 4.80 2.58
N ARG A 172 9.91 5.70 1.87
CA ARG A 172 9.83 5.63 0.40
C ARG A 172 11.20 5.72 -0.26
N ARG A 173 12.02 6.67 0.15
CA ARG A 173 13.39 6.83 -0.39
C ARG A 173 14.23 5.57 -0.18
N LEU A 174 14.10 4.92 0.97
CA LEU A 174 14.82 3.69 1.28
C LEU A 174 14.33 2.53 0.43
N ASN A 175 13.01 2.31 0.38
CA ASN A 175 12.39 1.24 -0.40
C ASN A 175 12.65 1.39 -1.90
N ASP A 176 12.54 2.60 -2.45
CA ASP A 176 12.86 2.87 -3.86
C ASP A 176 14.32 2.59 -4.21
N GLY A 177 15.24 2.79 -3.25
CA GLY A 177 16.66 2.51 -3.40
C GLY A 177 17.04 1.03 -3.29
N MET A 178 16.14 0.15 -2.84
CA MET A 178 16.47 -1.25 -2.57
C MET A 178 16.80 -2.05 -3.82
N GLY A 179 16.16 -1.78 -4.94
CA GLY A 179 16.48 -2.44 -6.21
C GLY A 179 17.95 -2.24 -6.61
N ALA A 180 18.41 -1.00 -6.56
CA ALA A 180 19.81 -0.67 -6.83
C ALA A 180 20.77 -1.29 -5.80
N TYR A 181 20.37 -1.32 -4.53
CA TYR A 181 21.17 -1.97 -3.48
C TYR A 181 21.35 -3.46 -3.76
N VAL A 182 20.25 -4.19 -4.04
CA VAL A 182 20.30 -5.63 -4.36
C VAL A 182 21.17 -5.90 -5.58
N ALA A 183 20.99 -5.14 -6.66
CA ALA A 183 21.82 -5.28 -7.87
C ALA A 183 23.31 -5.09 -7.57
N ASN A 184 23.66 -4.06 -6.80
CA ASN A 184 25.04 -3.80 -6.40
C ASN A 184 25.63 -4.92 -5.53
N GLN A 185 24.87 -5.48 -4.60
CA GLN A 185 25.33 -6.62 -3.79
C GLN A 185 25.52 -7.87 -4.64
N THR A 186 24.61 -8.12 -5.58
CA THR A 186 24.73 -9.23 -6.54
C THR A 186 26.02 -9.12 -7.36
N ILE A 187 26.30 -7.95 -7.94
CA ILE A 187 27.56 -7.69 -8.70
C ILE A 187 28.80 -7.92 -7.81
N LYS A 188 28.77 -7.44 -6.57
CA LYS A 188 29.90 -7.69 -5.63
C LYS A 188 30.10 -9.19 -5.37
N CYS A 189 29.01 -9.95 -5.19
CA CYS A 189 29.09 -11.40 -5.00
C CYS A 189 29.63 -12.12 -6.26
N MET A 190 29.16 -11.69 -7.43
CA MET A 190 29.65 -12.23 -8.71
C MET A 190 31.13 -11.99 -8.88
N ASN A 191 31.61 -10.77 -8.66
CA ASN A 191 33.02 -10.41 -8.75
C ASN A 191 33.90 -11.24 -7.80
N LYS A 192 33.43 -11.45 -6.55
CA LYS A 192 34.15 -12.32 -5.58
C LYS A 192 34.29 -13.77 -6.05
N LYS A 193 33.34 -14.26 -6.84
CA LYS A 193 33.35 -15.63 -7.40
C LYS A 193 33.96 -15.71 -8.80
N GLY A 194 34.50 -14.62 -9.35
CA GLY A 194 35.00 -14.59 -10.73
C GLY A 194 33.91 -14.76 -11.79
N ALA A 195 32.65 -14.57 -11.43
CA ALA A 195 31.52 -14.65 -12.38
C ALA A 195 31.35 -13.33 -13.14
N VAL A 196 30.94 -13.42 -14.40
CA VAL A 196 30.65 -12.25 -15.25
C VAL A 196 29.18 -12.20 -15.61
N SER A 197 28.64 -10.98 -15.74
CA SER A 197 27.29 -10.76 -16.22
C SER A 197 27.35 -10.35 -17.68
N TYR A 198 26.56 -11.02 -18.51
CA TYR A 198 26.40 -10.64 -19.92
C TYR A 198 25.09 -9.83 -20.06
N THR A 199 25.20 -8.61 -20.52
CA THR A 199 24.06 -7.73 -20.81
C THR A 199 23.41 -8.02 -22.17
N HIS A 200 24.08 -8.82 -23.03
CA HIS A 200 23.60 -9.21 -24.35
C HIS A 200 23.71 -10.72 -24.51
N LEU A 201 22.61 -11.37 -24.81
CA LEU A 201 22.59 -12.71 -25.36
C LEU A 201 22.86 -12.58 -26.87
N THR A 202 24.06 -12.92 -27.31
CA THR A 202 24.31 -13.17 -28.72
C THR A 202 23.57 -14.45 -29.09
N LEU A 203 22.60 -14.36 -30.00
CA LEU A 203 22.01 -15.55 -30.60
C LEU A 203 23.14 -16.35 -31.23
N PRO A 204 23.20 -17.69 -31.04
CA PRO A 204 24.19 -18.50 -31.73
C PRO A 204 23.99 -18.34 -33.23
N THR A 205 24.94 -17.71 -33.90
CA THR A 205 24.98 -17.72 -35.34
C THR A 205 25.37 -19.13 -35.75
N THR A 206 24.38 -19.96 -36.03
CA THR A 206 24.64 -21.20 -36.76
C THR A 206 25.01 -20.82 -38.20
N SER A 207 26.26 -20.65 -38.45
CA SER A 207 26.78 -20.78 -39.79
C SER A 207 26.64 -22.25 -40.20
N ARG A 208 25.59 -22.58 -40.91
CA ARG A 208 25.58 -23.79 -41.73
C ARG A 208 26.34 -23.49 -43.00
N VAL A 209 27.51 -24.08 -43.11
CA VAL A 209 28.16 -24.36 -44.39
C VAL A 209 27.45 -25.57 -45.02
#